data_77acb64c6901492a085dd887a8eab795
#
_entry.id   77acb64c6901492a085dd887a8eab795
#
_cell.length_a   1.000
_cell.length_b   1.000
_cell.length_c   1.000
_cell.angle_alpha   90.00
_cell.angle_beta   90.00
_cell.angle_gamma   90.00
#
_symmetry.space_group_name_H-M   'P 1'
#
loop_
_entity.id
_entity.type
_entity.pdbx_description
1 polymer ?
#
loop_
_entity_poly.entity_id
_entity_poly.type
_entity_poly.pdbx_seq_one_letter_code
_entity_poly.pdbx_strand_id
1 'polypeptide(L)'
;MSFSPRSAEKRQANEVDLPSFLLDRGEKLIMAGRDYRLASDHSITVRGPMWYDHAARKGGRAISFVQQFYDKTYPEAVAMLLGRDGQGIIPIVKKEPESREPKPFALPEAYLNMRRLYAYLTTHRRIDRDVVTAFVREKLLYEDAVHHNCVFVGVDENGEARHAHLRSTNSQGKVFRINVEGSEAKHSFHKDGTDCSLYVFEAPIDLLSHITLYPAGWLEHSYVACCGTSIQPVLERLRQNPKLNMVYLCLDNDEAGEDACENMMEVLEEMDVDVERLRPQGKDWNDDLRAKRGGHG
;
A
#
# COMPACT_ATOMS: atom_id res chain seq x y z
N MET A 1 -30.21 -12.44 -2.36
CA MET A 1 -29.21 -12.93 -1.37
C MET A 1 -27.85 -12.47 -1.85
N SER A 2 -27.12 -11.71 -1.07
CA SER A 2 -25.79 -11.23 -1.43
C SER A 2 -24.78 -12.38 -1.28
N PHE A 3 -24.13 -12.78 -2.39
CA PHE A 3 -23.08 -13.79 -2.38
C PHE A 3 -21.82 -13.18 -1.74
N SER A 4 -21.31 -13.77 -0.66
CA SER A 4 -20.04 -13.41 -0.06
C SER A 4 -19.06 -14.58 -0.23
N PRO A 5 -18.00 -14.42 -1.06
CA PRO A 5 -17.03 -15.49 -1.30
C PRO A 5 -16.29 -15.90 -0.03
N ARG A 6 -16.04 -17.20 0.14
CA ARG A 6 -15.18 -17.72 1.23
C ARG A 6 -13.71 -17.47 0.91
N SER A 7 -12.85 -17.46 1.94
CA SER A 7 -11.40 -17.21 1.79
C SER A 7 -10.74 -18.12 0.73
N ALA A 8 -11.08 -19.41 0.72
CA ALA A 8 -10.58 -20.35 -0.29
C ALA A 8 -11.00 -20.01 -1.72
N GLU A 9 -12.23 -19.51 -1.93
CA GLU A 9 -12.72 -19.09 -3.25
C GLU A 9 -12.02 -17.83 -3.75
N LYS A 10 -11.69 -16.92 -2.85
CA LYS A 10 -10.93 -15.71 -3.16
C LYS A 10 -9.53 -16.06 -3.64
N ARG A 11 -8.83 -16.96 -2.93
CA ARG A 11 -7.49 -17.43 -3.32
C ARG A 11 -7.55 -18.10 -4.69
N GLN A 12 -8.45 -19.06 -4.88
CA GLN A 12 -8.64 -19.75 -6.15
C GLN A 12 -8.92 -18.79 -7.31
N ALA A 13 -9.75 -17.76 -7.09
CA ALA A 13 -10.03 -16.74 -8.11
C ALA A 13 -8.82 -15.87 -8.44
N ASN A 14 -7.98 -15.54 -7.44
CA ASN A 14 -6.76 -14.75 -7.67
C ASN A 14 -5.64 -15.54 -8.37
N GLU A 15 -5.66 -16.88 -8.34
CA GLU A 15 -4.71 -17.76 -9.04
C GLU A 15 -5.15 -18.11 -10.47
N VAL A 16 -6.27 -17.59 -10.95
CA VAL A 16 -6.74 -17.85 -12.33
C VAL A 16 -5.76 -17.26 -13.33
N ASP A 17 -5.32 -18.08 -14.28
CA ASP A 17 -4.47 -17.68 -15.40
C ASP A 17 -5.21 -16.70 -16.31
N LEU A 18 -4.84 -15.42 -16.23
CA LEU A 18 -5.51 -14.36 -17.01
C LEU A 18 -5.40 -14.53 -18.51
N PRO A 19 -4.28 -14.96 -19.11
CA PRO A 19 -4.23 -15.27 -20.53
C PRO A 19 -5.30 -16.29 -20.96
N SER A 20 -5.42 -17.42 -20.28
CA SER A 20 -6.43 -18.44 -20.57
C SER A 20 -7.85 -17.90 -20.38
N PHE A 21 -8.10 -17.24 -19.25
CA PHE A 21 -9.40 -16.62 -18.95
C PHE A 21 -9.84 -15.62 -20.02
N LEU A 22 -8.92 -14.80 -20.53
CA LEU A 22 -9.21 -13.79 -21.56
C LEU A 22 -9.44 -14.42 -22.93
N LEU A 23 -8.67 -15.44 -23.30
CA LEU A 23 -8.88 -16.19 -24.54
C LEU A 23 -10.24 -16.89 -24.56
N ASP A 24 -10.65 -17.51 -23.44
CA ASP A 24 -11.96 -18.15 -23.29
C ASP A 24 -13.12 -17.17 -23.43
N ARG A 25 -12.86 -15.88 -23.17
CA ARG A 25 -13.81 -14.78 -23.31
C ARG A 25 -13.71 -14.02 -24.63
N GLY A 26 -12.93 -14.55 -25.56
CA GLY A 26 -12.80 -14.01 -26.92
C GLY A 26 -11.87 -12.82 -27.07
N GLU A 27 -11.10 -12.46 -26.02
CA GLU A 27 -10.05 -11.45 -26.13
C GLU A 27 -8.90 -12.00 -26.96
N LYS A 28 -8.33 -11.15 -27.82
CA LYS A 28 -7.12 -11.49 -28.59
C LYS A 28 -5.89 -11.03 -27.84
N LEU A 29 -4.95 -11.94 -27.69
CA LEU A 29 -3.69 -11.67 -27.01
C LEU A 29 -2.52 -11.66 -28.00
N ILE A 30 -1.59 -10.75 -27.83
CA ILE A 30 -0.37 -10.60 -28.62
C ILE A 30 0.80 -10.96 -27.72
N MET A 31 1.61 -11.94 -28.13
CA MET A 31 2.81 -12.32 -27.38
C MET A 31 3.83 -11.18 -27.35
N ALA A 32 4.35 -10.85 -26.18
CA ALA A 32 5.34 -9.81 -25.95
C ALA A 32 6.44 -10.33 -25.00
N GLY A 33 7.35 -11.14 -25.54
CA GLY A 33 8.36 -11.84 -24.75
C GLY A 33 7.75 -12.98 -23.92
N ARG A 34 7.81 -12.84 -22.58
CA ARG A 34 7.19 -13.80 -21.63
C ARG A 34 5.76 -13.41 -21.25
N ASP A 35 5.31 -12.21 -21.64
CA ASP A 35 4.01 -11.66 -21.31
C ASP A 35 3.08 -11.69 -22.53
N TYR A 36 1.79 -11.48 -22.30
CA TYR A 36 0.81 -11.24 -23.35
C TYR A 36 0.29 -9.81 -23.23
N ARG A 37 0.08 -9.15 -24.36
CA ARG A 37 -0.63 -7.86 -24.44
C ARG A 37 -2.04 -8.07 -24.96
N LEU A 38 -2.98 -7.31 -24.44
CA LEU A 38 -4.32 -7.29 -25.02
C LEU A 38 -4.28 -6.64 -26.40
N ALA A 39 -4.93 -7.26 -27.39
CA ALA A 39 -5.07 -6.65 -28.71
C ALA A 39 -6.01 -5.44 -28.70
N SER A 40 -6.97 -5.43 -27.79
CA SER A 40 -7.91 -4.33 -27.56
C SER A 40 -7.25 -3.13 -26.87
N ASP A 41 -6.19 -3.36 -26.08
CA ASP A 41 -5.42 -2.32 -25.41
C ASP A 41 -3.94 -2.75 -25.17
N HIS A 42 -3.06 -2.27 -26.03
CA HIS A 42 -1.63 -2.61 -25.99
C HIS A 42 -0.89 -2.10 -24.74
N SER A 43 -1.51 -1.21 -23.94
CA SER A 43 -0.93 -0.76 -22.69
C SER A 43 -1.05 -1.79 -21.57
N ILE A 44 -1.92 -2.80 -21.74
CA ILE A 44 -2.18 -3.80 -20.72
C ILE A 44 -1.40 -5.07 -21.05
N THR A 45 -0.57 -5.50 -20.11
CA THR A 45 0.12 -6.79 -20.14
C THR A 45 -0.45 -7.74 -19.10
N VAL A 46 -0.48 -9.04 -19.42
CA VAL A 46 -0.91 -10.11 -18.52
C VAL A 46 0.08 -11.27 -18.55
N ARG A 47 0.34 -11.89 -17.38
CA ARG A 47 1.16 -13.09 -17.24
C ARG A 47 0.66 -13.91 -16.05
N GLY A 48 0.26 -15.16 -16.27
CA GLY A 48 -0.35 -15.97 -15.20
C GLY A 48 -1.52 -15.21 -14.58
N PRO A 49 -1.62 -15.11 -13.26
CA PRO A 49 -2.68 -14.36 -12.58
C PRO A 49 -2.44 -12.85 -12.52
N MET A 50 -1.33 -12.35 -13.05
CA MET A 50 -0.90 -10.95 -12.92
C MET A 50 -1.25 -10.13 -14.15
N TRP A 51 -1.51 -8.83 -13.93
CA TRP A 51 -1.68 -7.84 -14.99
C TRP A 51 -1.00 -6.52 -14.65
N TYR A 52 -0.64 -5.76 -15.69
CA TYR A 52 -0.10 -4.42 -15.54
C TYR A 52 -0.56 -3.51 -16.70
N ASP A 53 -1.06 -2.33 -16.35
CA ASP A 53 -1.38 -1.25 -17.29
C ASP A 53 -0.25 -0.23 -17.29
N HIS A 54 0.52 -0.20 -18.39
CA HIS A 54 1.67 0.69 -18.54
C HIS A 54 1.27 2.17 -18.69
N ALA A 55 0.06 2.46 -19.19
CA ALA A 55 -0.46 3.82 -19.32
C ALA A 55 -0.89 4.39 -17.96
N ALA A 56 -1.64 3.61 -17.19
CA ALA A 56 -2.10 4.00 -15.85
C ALA A 56 -1.04 3.74 -14.76
N ARG A 57 0.06 3.04 -15.08
CA ARG A 57 1.09 2.58 -14.12
C ARG A 57 0.50 1.83 -12.93
N LYS A 58 -0.44 0.94 -13.20
CA LYS A 58 -1.19 0.19 -12.20
C LYS A 58 -1.26 -1.28 -12.59
N GLY A 59 -1.16 -2.16 -11.62
CA GLY A 59 -1.26 -3.59 -11.82
C GLY A 59 -1.92 -4.31 -10.65
N GLY A 60 -2.04 -5.62 -10.78
CA GLY A 60 -2.65 -6.46 -9.75
C GLY A 60 -2.86 -7.90 -10.20
N ARG A 61 -3.69 -8.63 -9.45
CA ARG A 61 -4.07 -10.02 -9.74
C ARG A 61 -5.44 -10.13 -10.40
N ALA A 62 -5.85 -11.36 -10.71
CA ALA A 62 -7.04 -11.66 -11.53
C ALA A 62 -8.34 -11.01 -11.03
N ILE A 63 -8.63 -10.99 -9.71
CA ILE A 63 -9.83 -10.33 -9.19
C ILE A 63 -9.82 -8.85 -9.50
N SER A 64 -8.69 -8.16 -9.25
CA SER A 64 -8.57 -6.73 -9.53
C SER A 64 -8.64 -6.41 -11.02
N PHE A 65 -8.17 -7.33 -11.90
CA PHE A 65 -8.36 -7.23 -13.33
C PHE A 65 -9.84 -7.18 -13.72
N VAL A 66 -10.61 -8.14 -13.21
CA VAL A 66 -12.04 -8.22 -13.52
C VAL A 66 -12.81 -7.02 -12.96
N GLN A 67 -12.47 -6.57 -11.76
CA GLN A 67 -13.07 -5.34 -11.21
C GLN A 67 -12.77 -4.10 -12.05
N GLN A 68 -11.53 -3.97 -12.51
CA GLN A 68 -11.06 -2.81 -13.28
C GLN A 68 -11.60 -2.76 -14.70
N PHE A 69 -11.60 -3.91 -15.41
CA PHE A 69 -11.85 -3.97 -16.86
C PHE A 69 -13.20 -4.55 -17.25
N TYR A 70 -13.91 -5.17 -16.31
CA TYR A 70 -15.27 -5.70 -16.54
C TYR A 70 -16.33 -4.99 -15.68
N ASP A 71 -15.95 -3.96 -14.90
CA ASP A 71 -16.83 -3.16 -14.04
C ASP A 71 -17.67 -4.03 -13.07
N LYS A 72 -17.03 -5.04 -12.48
CA LYS A 72 -17.68 -5.99 -11.57
C LYS A 72 -17.39 -5.64 -10.12
N THR A 73 -18.39 -5.86 -9.27
CA THR A 73 -18.17 -5.86 -7.81
C THR A 73 -17.25 -7.03 -7.42
N TYR A 74 -16.63 -6.95 -6.25
CA TYR A 74 -15.75 -8.01 -5.77
C TYR A 74 -16.38 -9.42 -5.80
N PRO A 75 -17.61 -9.66 -5.27
CA PRO A 75 -18.26 -10.97 -5.35
C PRO A 75 -18.53 -11.45 -6.77
N GLU A 76 -18.91 -10.52 -7.67
CA GLU A 76 -19.15 -10.83 -9.08
C GLU A 76 -17.86 -11.18 -9.80
N ALA A 77 -16.76 -10.50 -9.49
CA ALA A 77 -15.44 -10.79 -10.05
C ALA A 77 -14.97 -12.21 -9.66
N VAL A 78 -15.12 -12.57 -8.38
CA VAL A 78 -14.82 -13.93 -7.90
C VAL A 78 -15.70 -14.97 -8.61
N ALA A 79 -17.01 -14.72 -8.73
CA ALA A 79 -17.92 -15.65 -9.42
C ALA A 79 -17.55 -15.81 -10.91
N MET A 80 -17.17 -14.72 -11.56
CA MET A 80 -16.78 -14.68 -12.96
C MET A 80 -15.49 -15.47 -13.22
N LEU A 81 -14.47 -15.30 -12.39
CA LEU A 81 -13.20 -16.02 -12.48
C LEU A 81 -13.35 -17.52 -12.20
N LEU A 82 -14.29 -17.90 -11.34
CA LEU A 82 -14.59 -19.30 -11.03
C LEU A 82 -15.61 -19.94 -11.98
N GLY A 83 -15.98 -19.27 -13.10
CA GLY A 83 -16.89 -19.80 -14.13
C GLY A 83 -18.34 -19.92 -13.69
N ARG A 84 -18.77 -19.14 -12.71
CA ARG A 84 -20.12 -19.18 -12.13
C ARG A 84 -21.08 -18.11 -12.68
N ASP A 85 -20.65 -17.35 -13.68
CA ASP A 85 -21.36 -16.20 -14.23
C ASP A 85 -22.17 -16.50 -15.50
N GLY A 86 -22.27 -17.78 -15.91
CA GLY A 86 -22.95 -18.17 -17.14
C GLY A 86 -22.23 -17.60 -18.37
N GLN A 87 -21.33 -18.37 -18.93
CA GLN A 87 -20.43 -18.00 -20.03
C GLN A 87 -21.07 -17.16 -21.12
N GLY A 88 -20.64 -15.91 -21.25
CA GLY A 88 -20.94 -15.03 -22.38
C GLY A 88 -19.69 -14.22 -22.74
N ILE A 89 -19.56 -13.87 -24.03
CA ILE A 89 -18.54 -12.90 -24.46
C ILE A 89 -18.93 -11.55 -23.86
N ILE A 90 -18.28 -11.14 -22.79
CA ILE A 90 -18.45 -9.81 -22.20
C ILE A 90 -17.28 -8.99 -22.69
N PRO A 91 -17.49 -7.95 -23.51
CA PRO A 91 -16.39 -7.10 -23.95
C PRO A 91 -15.76 -6.38 -22.76
N ILE A 92 -14.46 -6.21 -22.81
CA ILE A 92 -13.72 -5.37 -21.85
C ILE A 92 -14.29 -3.96 -21.94
N VAL A 93 -14.93 -3.51 -20.86
CA VAL A 93 -15.41 -2.13 -20.76
C VAL A 93 -14.25 -1.28 -20.33
N LYS A 94 -13.60 -0.64 -21.31
CA LYS A 94 -12.66 0.43 -21.00
C LYS A 94 -13.47 1.57 -20.37
N LYS A 95 -13.44 1.70 -19.03
CA LYS A 95 -13.73 3.01 -18.45
C LYS A 95 -12.64 3.92 -18.99
N GLU A 96 -13.00 4.83 -19.92
CA GLU A 96 -12.13 5.96 -20.19
C GLU A 96 -11.75 6.51 -18.82
N PRO A 97 -10.45 6.62 -18.49
CA PRO A 97 -10.08 7.34 -17.30
C PRO A 97 -10.80 8.68 -17.46
N GLU A 98 -11.72 9.00 -16.55
CA GLU A 98 -12.22 10.38 -16.48
C GLU A 98 -10.96 11.22 -16.60
N SER A 99 -10.84 11.99 -17.66
CA SER A 99 -9.70 12.85 -17.92
C SER A 99 -9.79 14.03 -16.96
N ARG A 100 -9.70 13.72 -15.67
CA ARG A 100 -9.32 14.70 -14.67
C ARG A 100 -7.85 14.92 -14.93
N GLU A 101 -7.53 16.09 -15.47
CA GLU A 101 -6.16 16.56 -15.42
C GLU A 101 -5.67 16.30 -14.00
N PRO A 102 -4.54 15.55 -13.83
CA PRO A 102 -4.04 15.23 -12.51
C PRO A 102 -3.90 16.56 -11.75
N LYS A 103 -4.68 16.74 -10.69
CA LYS A 103 -4.51 17.94 -9.89
C LYS A 103 -3.08 17.96 -9.37
N PRO A 104 -2.39 19.08 -9.47
CA PRO A 104 -1.04 19.16 -8.94
C PRO A 104 -1.08 18.83 -7.45
N PHE A 105 -0.10 18.04 -7.01
CA PHE A 105 0.04 17.72 -5.59
C PHE A 105 0.21 19.00 -4.78
N ALA A 106 -0.56 19.11 -3.71
CA ALA A 106 -0.43 20.19 -2.75
C ALA A 106 -0.63 19.65 -1.33
N LEU A 107 0.28 20.01 -0.43
CA LEU A 107 0.14 19.67 0.99
C LEU A 107 -1.08 20.37 1.58
N PRO A 108 -1.88 19.68 2.42
CA PRO A 108 -2.86 20.33 3.27
C PRO A 108 -2.22 21.40 4.14
N GLU A 109 -2.92 22.52 4.34
CA GLU A 109 -2.44 23.60 5.20
C GLU A 109 -2.24 23.11 6.63
N ALA A 110 -1.11 23.47 7.25
CA ALA A 110 -0.79 23.07 8.61
C ALA A 110 -1.54 23.91 9.64
N TYR A 111 -2.10 23.27 10.67
CA TYR A 111 -2.70 23.95 11.79
C TYR A 111 -1.63 24.58 12.71
N LEU A 112 -2.01 25.65 13.42
CA LEU A 112 -1.10 26.40 14.30
C LEU A 112 -0.53 25.58 15.47
N ASN A 113 -1.21 24.51 15.88
CA ASN A 113 -0.75 23.63 16.94
C ASN A 113 -1.06 22.16 16.60
N MET A 114 -0.42 21.24 17.30
CA MET A 114 -0.49 19.79 17.04
C MET A 114 -1.25 19.04 18.16
N ARG A 115 -2.20 19.69 18.86
CA ARG A 115 -2.80 19.12 20.08
C ARG A 115 -3.60 17.85 19.81
N ARG A 116 -4.43 17.83 18.76
CA ARG A 116 -5.24 16.63 18.41
C ARG A 116 -4.36 15.51 17.87
N LEU A 117 -3.37 15.85 17.05
CA LEU A 117 -2.37 14.90 16.58
C LEU A 117 -1.68 14.21 17.76
N TYR A 118 -1.12 14.97 18.70
CA TYR A 118 -0.46 14.38 19.86
C TYR A 118 -1.43 13.57 20.71
N ALA A 119 -2.62 14.07 21.02
CA ALA A 119 -3.62 13.31 21.78
C ALA A 119 -4.00 12.02 21.08
N TYR A 120 -4.21 12.04 19.76
CA TYR A 120 -4.53 10.84 18.99
C TYR A 120 -3.38 9.84 18.99
N LEU A 121 -2.17 10.26 18.64
CA LEU A 121 -1.04 9.35 18.51
C LEU A 121 -0.55 8.82 19.86
N THR A 122 -0.45 9.68 20.89
CA THR A 122 0.12 9.24 22.17
C THR A 122 -0.91 8.60 23.11
N THR A 123 -2.15 9.08 23.12
CA THR A 123 -3.18 8.55 24.03
C THR A 123 -3.98 7.43 23.38
N HIS A 124 -4.49 7.64 22.17
CA HIS A 124 -5.35 6.67 21.51
C HIS A 124 -4.54 5.54 20.84
N ARG A 125 -3.42 5.89 20.19
CA ARG A 125 -2.53 4.92 19.51
C ARG A 125 -1.39 4.41 20.39
N ARG A 126 -1.16 5.01 21.57
CA ARG A 126 -0.12 4.62 22.52
C ARG A 126 1.31 4.77 21.99
N ILE A 127 1.52 5.51 20.91
CA ILE A 127 2.84 5.80 20.33
C ILE A 127 3.63 6.71 21.30
N ASP A 128 4.92 6.46 21.40
CA ASP A 128 5.79 7.25 22.26
C ASP A 128 5.84 8.72 21.82
N ARG A 129 5.81 9.64 22.81
CA ARG A 129 5.79 11.06 22.55
C ARG A 129 7.07 11.56 21.86
N ASP A 130 8.21 10.99 22.23
CA ASP A 130 9.50 11.41 21.66
C ASP A 130 9.62 10.96 20.19
N VAL A 131 9.09 9.77 19.86
CA VAL A 131 8.97 9.31 18.48
C VAL A 131 8.10 10.27 17.66
N VAL A 132 6.90 10.61 18.15
CA VAL A 132 6.00 11.59 17.45
C VAL A 132 6.72 12.93 17.29
N THR A 133 7.39 13.40 18.34
CA THR A 133 8.08 14.71 18.34
C THR A 133 9.22 14.75 17.33
N ALA A 134 9.96 13.65 17.14
CA ALA A 134 11.04 13.58 16.16
C ALA A 134 10.48 13.81 14.73
N PHE A 135 9.44 13.10 14.33
CA PHE A 135 8.83 13.28 13.00
C PHE A 135 8.16 14.65 12.81
N VAL A 136 7.58 15.23 13.87
CA VAL A 136 7.04 16.60 13.83
C VAL A 136 8.14 17.63 13.63
N ARG A 137 9.29 17.50 14.31
CA ARG A 137 10.44 18.40 14.16
C ARG A 137 11.06 18.35 12.77
N GLU A 138 11.07 17.17 12.16
CA GLU A 138 11.52 16.95 10.78
C GLU A 138 10.49 17.39 9.74
N LYS A 139 9.32 17.90 10.16
CA LYS A 139 8.19 18.31 9.29
C LYS A 139 7.60 17.17 8.45
N LEU A 140 7.86 15.93 8.83
CA LEU A 140 7.30 14.73 8.21
C LEU A 140 5.91 14.39 8.76
N LEU A 141 5.48 15.04 9.84
CA LEU A 141 4.21 14.80 10.50
C LEU A 141 3.64 16.10 11.07
N TYR A 142 2.38 16.42 10.72
CA TYR A 142 1.71 17.59 11.25
C TYR A 142 0.18 17.40 11.28
N GLU A 143 -0.55 18.36 11.90
CA GLU A 143 -2.01 18.41 11.98
C GLU A 143 -2.54 19.34 10.89
N ASP A 144 -3.52 18.91 10.05
CA ASP A 144 -4.11 19.79 9.05
C ASP A 144 -5.07 20.83 9.68
N ALA A 145 -5.16 22.01 9.03
CA ALA A 145 -5.92 23.16 9.54
C ALA A 145 -7.44 22.97 9.44
N VAL A 146 -7.92 22.15 8.50
CA VAL A 146 -9.35 22.07 8.17
C VAL A 146 -10.08 21.02 9.01
N HIS A 147 -9.51 19.83 9.09
CA HIS A 147 -10.16 18.68 9.73
C HIS A 147 -9.38 18.14 10.93
N HIS A 148 -8.21 18.70 11.22
CA HIS A 148 -7.32 18.26 12.28
C HIS A 148 -6.86 16.78 12.13
N ASN A 149 -6.71 16.31 10.92
CA ASN A 149 -6.14 14.99 10.65
C ASN A 149 -4.63 14.97 10.87
N CYS A 150 -4.08 13.79 11.13
CA CYS A 150 -2.64 13.59 10.99
C CYS A 150 -2.28 13.56 9.50
N VAL A 151 -1.31 14.37 9.10
CA VAL A 151 -0.71 14.41 7.77
C VAL A 151 0.69 13.82 7.85
N PHE A 152 0.90 12.68 7.21
CA PHE A 152 2.19 12.00 7.08
C PHE A 152 2.79 12.36 5.73
N VAL A 153 3.91 13.07 5.73
CA VAL A 153 4.53 13.64 4.53
C VAL A 153 5.64 12.73 4.02
N GLY A 154 5.62 12.47 2.73
CA GLY A 154 6.73 11.84 2.03
C GLY A 154 7.44 12.84 1.13
N VAL A 155 8.76 12.80 1.14
CA VAL A 155 9.62 13.77 0.44
C VAL A 155 10.48 13.09 -0.63
N ASP A 156 10.94 13.86 -1.60
CA ASP A 156 11.95 13.40 -2.56
C ASP A 156 13.39 13.61 -2.02
N GLU A 157 14.39 13.30 -2.84
CA GLU A 157 15.82 13.44 -2.51
C GLU A 157 16.28 14.89 -2.23
N ASN A 158 15.47 15.87 -2.62
CA ASN A 158 15.73 17.29 -2.36
C ASN A 158 15.00 17.79 -1.10
N GLY A 159 14.25 16.91 -0.42
CA GLY A 159 13.43 17.27 0.74
C GLY A 159 12.10 17.96 0.36
N GLU A 160 11.73 17.96 -0.93
CA GLU A 160 10.45 18.50 -1.38
C GLU A 160 9.33 17.48 -1.18
N ALA A 161 8.20 17.93 -0.65
CA ALA A 161 7.04 17.08 -0.45
C ALA A 161 6.44 16.61 -1.78
N ARG A 162 6.29 15.28 -1.95
CA ARG A 162 5.72 14.62 -3.13
C ARG A 162 4.56 13.70 -2.79
N HIS A 163 4.37 13.41 -1.53
CA HIS A 163 3.32 12.51 -1.06
C HIS A 163 2.79 12.98 0.29
N ALA A 164 1.51 12.80 0.53
CA ALA A 164 0.93 12.97 1.85
C ALA A 164 -0.17 11.94 2.10
N HIS A 165 -0.13 11.31 3.26
CA HIS A 165 -1.14 10.38 3.74
C HIS A 165 -1.91 11.01 4.90
N LEU A 166 -3.24 11.06 4.77
CA LEU A 166 -4.13 11.60 5.79
C LEU A 166 -4.69 10.46 6.65
N ARG A 167 -4.67 10.67 7.96
CA ARG A 167 -5.32 9.80 8.92
C ARG A 167 -6.24 10.63 9.82
N SER A 168 -7.54 10.28 9.83
CA SER A 168 -8.51 10.91 10.72
C SER A 168 -8.11 10.72 12.19
N THR A 169 -8.13 11.81 12.97
CA THR A 169 -7.95 11.80 14.42
C THR A 169 -9.25 11.53 15.18
N ASN A 170 -10.38 11.40 14.48
CA ASN A 170 -11.65 11.11 15.10
C ASN A 170 -11.67 9.72 15.74
N SER A 171 -12.00 9.65 17.01
CA SER A 171 -12.22 8.39 17.76
C SER A 171 -13.68 7.91 17.66
N GLN A 172 -14.59 8.77 17.22
CA GLN A 172 -16.02 8.49 17.05
C GLN A 172 -16.45 8.86 15.63
N GLY A 173 -17.30 8.05 15.01
CA GLY A 173 -17.79 8.28 13.66
C GLY A 173 -16.91 7.64 12.56
N LYS A 174 -16.99 8.18 11.35
CA LYS A 174 -16.27 7.62 10.18
C LYS A 174 -14.77 7.91 10.28
N VAL A 175 -14.00 6.86 10.52
CA VAL A 175 -12.53 6.90 10.46
C VAL A 175 -12.10 6.61 9.03
N PHE A 176 -11.17 7.41 8.49
CA PHE A 176 -10.64 7.21 7.15
C PHE A 176 -9.12 7.35 7.11
N ARG A 177 -8.55 6.75 6.07
CA ARG A 177 -7.17 6.91 5.63
C ARG A 177 -7.18 7.13 4.11
N ILE A 178 -6.45 8.11 3.60
CA ILE A 178 -6.42 8.43 2.18
C ILE A 178 -5.10 9.14 1.82
N ASN A 179 -4.59 8.88 0.64
CA ASN A 179 -3.49 9.65 0.07
C ASN A 179 -4.06 10.93 -0.56
N VAL A 180 -3.35 12.05 -0.38
CA VAL A 180 -3.72 13.32 -1.02
C VAL A 180 -3.64 13.17 -2.53
N GLU A 181 -4.58 13.75 -3.25
CA GLU A 181 -4.64 13.72 -4.72
C GLU A 181 -3.35 14.31 -5.31
N GLY A 182 -2.81 13.67 -6.34
CA GLY A 182 -1.52 14.04 -6.93
C GLY A 182 -0.28 13.53 -6.21
N SER A 183 -0.43 12.77 -5.10
CA SER A 183 0.70 12.14 -4.40
C SER A 183 1.42 11.13 -5.27
N GLU A 184 2.75 11.16 -5.26
CA GLU A 184 3.61 10.16 -5.89
C GLU A 184 3.90 9.02 -4.92
N ALA A 185 3.34 7.83 -5.16
CA ALA A 185 3.44 6.69 -4.25
C ALA A 185 4.88 6.30 -3.89
N LYS A 186 5.83 6.41 -4.84
CA LYS A 186 7.25 6.10 -4.60
C LYS A 186 7.91 6.94 -3.50
N HIS A 187 7.38 8.13 -3.24
CA HIS A 187 7.84 9.05 -2.21
C HIS A 187 6.97 9.00 -0.95
N SER A 188 6.36 7.86 -0.63
CA SER A 188 5.50 7.76 0.55
C SER A 188 6.26 8.05 1.85
N PHE A 189 5.52 8.13 2.96
CA PHE A 189 6.07 8.47 4.28
C PHE A 189 7.26 7.58 4.66
N HIS A 190 8.41 8.18 4.91
CA HIS A 190 9.65 7.47 5.24
C HIS A 190 10.55 8.31 6.14
N LYS A 191 11.56 7.65 6.69
CA LYS A 191 12.69 8.25 7.40
C LYS A 191 13.94 7.47 7.04
N ASP A 192 14.97 8.17 6.58
CA ASP A 192 16.26 7.57 6.28
C ASP A 192 17.11 7.49 7.54
N GLY A 193 17.80 6.38 7.70
CA GLY A 193 18.77 6.11 8.73
C GLY A 193 20.21 6.09 8.18
N THR A 194 21.13 5.56 8.97
CA THR A 194 22.56 5.53 8.64
C THR A 194 23.13 4.14 8.45
N ASP A 195 22.39 3.11 8.88
CA ASP A 195 22.77 1.70 8.71
C ASP A 195 22.27 1.10 7.38
N CYS A 196 22.36 -0.21 7.23
CA CYS A 196 21.98 -0.93 6.03
C CYS A 196 20.56 -1.51 6.05
N SER A 197 19.76 -1.20 7.07
CA SER A 197 18.46 -1.81 7.31
C SER A 197 17.31 -0.92 6.85
N LEU A 198 16.34 -1.50 6.12
CA LEU A 198 15.08 -0.86 5.74
C LEU A 198 13.89 -1.64 6.30
N TYR A 199 13.11 -1.00 7.16
CA TYR A 199 11.86 -1.55 7.70
C TYR A 199 10.66 -1.03 6.91
N VAL A 200 9.83 -1.94 6.40
CA VAL A 200 8.73 -1.66 5.47
C VAL A 200 7.38 -1.94 6.12
N PHE A 201 6.47 -0.97 6.12
CA PHE A 201 5.14 -1.05 6.75
C PHE A 201 4.03 -0.75 5.77
N GLU A 202 2.81 -1.24 6.03
CA GLU A 202 1.63 -0.86 5.26
C GLU A 202 1.21 0.59 5.55
N ALA A 203 1.22 0.99 6.83
CA ALA A 203 0.74 2.31 7.24
C ALA A 203 1.72 3.05 8.17
N PRO A 204 1.71 4.40 8.17
CA PRO A 204 2.55 5.21 9.04
C PRO A 204 2.34 4.95 10.55
N ILE A 205 1.11 4.61 10.95
CA ILE A 205 0.80 4.27 12.36
C ILE A 205 1.59 3.04 12.81
N ASP A 206 1.71 2.03 11.96
CA ASP A 206 2.41 0.79 12.28
C ASP A 206 3.92 1.01 12.33
N LEU A 207 4.46 1.83 11.43
CA LEU A 207 5.85 2.30 11.47
C LEU A 207 6.17 2.96 12.82
N LEU A 208 5.39 3.96 13.24
CA LEU A 208 5.61 4.66 14.52
C LEU A 208 5.39 3.73 15.73
N SER A 209 4.48 2.77 15.63
CA SER A 209 4.22 1.77 16.67
C SER A 209 5.38 0.81 16.82
N HIS A 210 5.95 0.33 15.72
CA HIS A 210 7.12 -0.52 15.71
C HIS A 210 8.33 0.17 16.35
N ILE A 211 8.63 1.42 15.98
CA ILE A 211 9.69 2.22 16.61
C ILE A 211 9.46 2.35 18.13
N THR A 212 8.20 2.54 18.54
CA THR A 212 7.85 2.63 19.98
C THR A 212 8.04 1.29 20.72
N LEU A 213 7.77 0.17 20.05
CA LEU A 213 7.97 -1.19 20.59
C LEU A 213 9.46 -1.55 20.72
N TYR A 214 10.26 -1.10 19.77
CA TYR A 214 11.68 -1.43 19.62
C TYR A 214 12.53 -0.15 19.49
N PRO A 215 12.69 0.64 20.57
CA PRO A 215 13.29 1.96 20.50
C PRO A 215 14.84 1.93 20.40
N ALA A 216 15.49 0.79 20.62
CA ALA A 216 16.94 0.69 20.56
C ALA A 216 17.45 0.90 19.13
N GLY A 217 18.33 1.89 18.92
CA GLY A 217 18.97 2.14 17.63
C GLY A 217 18.05 2.68 16.52
N TRP A 218 16.78 3.01 16.82
CA TRP A 218 15.80 3.36 15.77
C TRP A 218 16.21 4.55 14.89
N LEU A 219 17.03 5.46 15.38
CA LEU A 219 17.55 6.58 14.58
C LEU A 219 18.55 6.15 13.51
N GLU A 220 19.14 4.96 13.66
CA GLU A 220 20.13 4.41 12.73
C GLU A 220 19.50 3.67 11.58
N HIS A 221 18.28 3.11 11.77
CA HIS A 221 17.55 2.35 10.77
C HIS A 221 16.77 3.24 9.80
N SER A 222 16.55 2.75 8.58
CA SER A 222 15.64 3.37 7.62
C SER A 222 14.26 2.74 7.71
N TYR A 223 13.22 3.57 7.49
CA TYR A 223 11.83 3.17 7.59
C TYR A 223 11.02 3.70 6.42
N VAL A 224 10.08 2.91 5.91
CA VAL A 224 9.11 3.35 4.91
C VAL A 224 7.73 2.76 5.19
N ALA A 225 6.68 3.59 5.09
CA ALA A 225 5.30 3.13 5.08
C ALA A 225 4.74 3.28 3.67
N CYS A 226 4.34 2.19 3.04
CA CYS A 226 3.85 2.16 1.67
C CYS A 226 2.53 2.93 1.48
N CYS A 227 1.80 3.23 2.57
CA CYS A 227 0.45 3.82 2.55
C CYS A 227 -0.51 3.01 1.67
N GLY A 228 -0.36 1.70 1.71
CA GLY A 228 -1.00 0.65 0.92
C GLY A 228 -0.05 -0.53 0.74
N THR A 229 -0.22 -1.31 -0.33
CA THR A 229 0.54 -2.54 -0.60
C THR A 229 1.52 -2.43 -1.78
N SER A 230 1.79 -1.20 -2.28
CA SER A 230 2.70 -0.98 -3.41
C SER A 230 4.16 -1.10 -2.99
N ILE A 231 4.97 -1.82 -3.77
CA ILE A 231 6.43 -1.93 -3.57
C ILE A 231 7.20 -0.66 -4.00
N GLN A 232 6.60 0.25 -4.75
CA GLN A 232 7.30 1.41 -5.32
C GLN A 232 8.08 2.25 -4.30
N PRO A 233 7.57 2.51 -3.07
CA PRO A 233 8.34 3.20 -2.04
C PRO A 233 9.61 2.46 -1.63
N VAL A 234 9.56 1.14 -1.54
CA VAL A 234 10.70 0.29 -1.17
C VAL A 234 11.79 0.40 -2.23
N LEU A 235 11.42 0.21 -3.50
CA LEU A 235 12.34 0.31 -4.63
C LEU A 235 13.00 1.70 -4.71
N GLU A 236 12.26 2.74 -4.42
CA GLU A 236 12.80 4.11 -4.42
C GLU A 236 13.80 4.32 -3.28
N ARG A 237 13.57 3.77 -2.06
CA ARG A 237 14.55 3.84 -0.96
C ARG A 237 15.84 3.08 -1.31
N LEU A 238 15.73 1.88 -1.84
CA LEU A 238 16.88 1.08 -2.30
C LEU A 238 17.67 1.81 -3.40
N ARG A 239 16.98 2.44 -4.35
CA ARG A 239 17.60 3.24 -5.42
C ARG A 239 18.37 4.44 -4.88
N GLN A 240 17.80 5.16 -3.89
CA GLN A 240 18.40 6.38 -3.33
C GLN A 240 19.52 6.09 -2.36
N ASN A 241 19.46 4.96 -1.64
CA ASN A 241 20.49 4.55 -0.69
C ASN A 241 21.04 3.15 -1.01
N PRO A 242 22.09 3.05 -1.84
CA PRO A 242 22.70 1.75 -2.20
C PRO A 242 23.37 0.99 -1.03
N LYS A 243 23.44 1.58 0.16
CA LYS A 243 23.92 0.89 1.36
C LYS A 243 22.86 -0.02 1.97
N LEU A 244 21.60 0.19 1.65
CA LEU A 244 20.50 -0.65 2.12
C LEU A 244 20.60 -2.02 1.46
N ASN A 245 20.89 -3.04 2.24
CA ASN A 245 21.03 -4.43 1.78
C ASN A 245 20.25 -5.43 2.64
N MET A 246 19.56 -4.98 3.69
CA MET A 246 18.66 -5.79 4.50
C MET A 246 17.28 -5.14 4.55
N VAL A 247 16.26 -5.83 4.07
CA VAL A 247 14.87 -5.36 4.03
C VAL A 247 14.01 -6.20 4.97
N TYR A 248 13.41 -5.56 5.97
CA TYR A 248 12.46 -6.17 6.89
C TYR A 248 11.02 -5.83 6.46
N LEU A 249 10.28 -6.83 5.97
CA LEU A 249 8.87 -6.67 5.61
C LEU A 249 8.00 -6.80 6.86
N CYS A 250 7.50 -5.67 7.35
CA CYS A 250 6.72 -5.53 8.57
C CYS A 250 5.24 -5.19 8.28
N LEU A 251 4.68 -5.75 7.21
CA LEU A 251 3.28 -5.52 6.79
C LEU A 251 2.29 -6.18 7.76
N ASP A 252 0.99 -5.85 7.61
CA ASP A 252 -0.06 -6.38 8.47
C ASP A 252 -0.12 -7.92 8.45
N ASN A 253 -0.59 -8.53 9.52
CA ASN A 253 -0.75 -9.97 9.67
C ASN A 253 -2.17 -10.39 9.25
N ASP A 254 -2.53 -10.05 8.02
CA ASP A 254 -3.78 -10.45 7.37
C ASP A 254 -3.51 -10.91 5.93
N GLU A 255 -4.53 -11.43 5.24
CA GLU A 255 -4.40 -11.99 3.89
C GLU A 255 -3.78 -10.97 2.89
N ALA A 256 -4.17 -9.71 2.98
CA ALA A 256 -3.65 -8.67 2.09
C ALA A 256 -2.18 -8.33 2.36
N GLY A 257 -1.78 -8.33 3.64
CA GLY A 257 -0.39 -8.13 4.06
C GLY A 257 0.51 -9.30 3.68
N GLU A 258 0.02 -10.56 3.79
CA GLU A 258 0.77 -11.74 3.33
C GLU A 258 0.94 -11.74 1.81
N ASP A 259 -0.13 -11.52 1.04
CA ASP A 259 -0.05 -11.40 -0.42
C ASP A 259 0.93 -10.30 -0.86
N ALA A 260 0.92 -9.17 -0.16
CA ALA A 260 1.83 -8.07 -0.44
C ALA A 260 3.29 -8.44 -0.12
N CYS A 261 3.54 -9.17 0.99
CA CYS A 261 4.87 -9.65 1.34
C CYS A 261 5.41 -10.63 0.30
N GLU A 262 4.60 -11.62 -0.11
CA GLU A 262 5.00 -12.59 -1.15
C GLU A 262 5.39 -11.88 -2.44
N ASN A 263 4.54 -10.94 -2.91
CA ASN A 263 4.84 -10.16 -4.11
C ASN A 263 6.10 -9.28 -3.98
N MET A 264 6.34 -8.70 -2.79
CA MET A 264 7.54 -7.90 -2.55
C MET A 264 8.79 -8.78 -2.49
N MET A 265 8.72 -9.96 -1.85
CA MET A 265 9.83 -10.91 -1.80
C MET A 265 10.24 -11.35 -3.20
N GLU A 266 9.29 -11.75 -4.07
CA GLU A 266 9.58 -12.14 -5.45
C GLU A 266 10.35 -11.06 -6.22
N VAL A 267 10.00 -9.78 -6.05
CA VAL A 267 10.69 -8.68 -6.72
C VAL A 267 12.05 -8.40 -6.10
N LEU A 268 12.17 -8.48 -4.78
CA LEU A 268 13.40 -8.17 -4.06
C LEU A 268 14.44 -9.29 -4.16
N GLU A 269 14.02 -10.55 -4.36
CA GLU A 269 14.91 -11.70 -4.64
C GLU A 269 15.71 -11.52 -5.96
N GLU A 270 15.19 -10.71 -6.91
CA GLU A 270 15.93 -10.36 -8.12
C GLU A 270 16.98 -9.26 -7.91
N MET A 271 16.99 -8.66 -6.70
CA MET A 271 17.90 -7.61 -6.29
C MET A 271 18.94 -8.18 -5.31
N ASP A 272 20.10 -7.55 -5.21
CA ASP A 272 21.18 -7.96 -4.29
C ASP A 272 20.91 -7.43 -2.86
N VAL A 273 19.78 -7.87 -2.28
CA VAL A 273 19.34 -7.51 -0.92
C VAL A 273 18.81 -8.72 -0.17
N ASP A 274 19.11 -8.80 1.12
CA ASP A 274 18.53 -9.81 2.00
C ASP A 274 17.12 -9.36 2.44
N VAL A 275 16.16 -10.28 2.49
CA VAL A 275 14.77 -9.99 2.85
C VAL A 275 14.31 -10.89 3.99
N GLU A 276 13.75 -10.30 5.03
CA GLU A 276 13.16 -11.02 6.16
C GLU A 276 11.74 -10.53 6.45
N ARG A 277 10.82 -11.46 6.71
CA ARG A 277 9.45 -11.15 7.14
C ARG A 277 9.37 -11.05 8.65
N LEU A 278 9.06 -9.86 9.18
CA LEU A 278 8.73 -9.66 10.59
C LEU A 278 7.21 -9.53 10.75
N ARG A 279 6.62 -10.39 11.60
CA ARG A 279 5.17 -10.41 11.84
C ARG A 279 4.81 -9.78 13.17
N PRO A 280 3.77 -8.90 13.21
CA PRO A 280 3.14 -8.56 14.49
C PRO A 280 2.46 -9.81 15.08
N GLN A 281 2.28 -9.85 16.39
CA GLN A 281 1.55 -10.92 17.09
C GLN A 281 0.04 -10.79 16.87
N GLY A 282 -0.47 -9.55 16.87
CA GLY A 282 -1.84 -9.21 16.54
C GLY A 282 -2.05 -9.02 15.04
N LYS A 283 -3.05 -8.23 14.69
CA LYS A 283 -3.33 -7.89 13.29
C LYS A 283 -2.27 -6.94 12.70
N ASP A 284 -1.89 -5.93 13.47
CA ASP A 284 -0.93 -4.90 13.08
C ASP A 284 -0.02 -4.50 14.25
N TRP A 285 1.03 -3.73 13.99
CA TRP A 285 1.99 -3.30 15.02
C TRP A 285 1.38 -2.35 16.05
N ASN A 286 0.32 -1.62 15.70
CA ASN A 286 -0.39 -0.78 16.65
C ASN A 286 -1.23 -1.60 17.64
N ASP A 287 -1.80 -2.71 17.21
CA ASP A 287 -2.49 -3.65 18.10
C ASP A 287 -1.53 -4.26 19.11
N ASP A 288 -0.32 -4.68 18.69
CA ASP A 288 0.72 -5.18 19.59
C ASP A 288 1.16 -4.12 20.61
N LEU A 289 1.38 -2.88 20.15
CA LEU A 289 1.74 -1.77 21.04
C LEU A 289 0.65 -1.50 22.09
N ARG A 290 -0.60 -1.48 21.65
CA ARG A 290 -1.75 -1.24 22.55
C ARG A 290 -1.93 -2.37 23.55
N ALA A 291 -1.76 -3.63 23.12
CA ALA A 291 -1.81 -4.80 23.99
C ALA A 291 -0.71 -4.73 25.07
N LYS A 292 0.54 -4.42 24.67
CA LYS A 292 1.69 -4.27 25.60
C LYS A 292 1.48 -3.15 26.62
N ARG A 293 0.91 -2.01 26.21
CA ARG A 293 0.69 -0.84 27.09
C ARG A 293 -0.68 -0.82 27.77
N GLY A 294 -1.62 -1.69 27.38
CA GLY A 294 -2.94 -1.83 27.99
C GLY A 294 -3.00 -2.86 29.13
N GLY A 295 -2.02 -3.74 29.24
CA GLY A 295 -1.94 -4.79 30.28
C GLY A 295 -1.45 -4.32 31.67
N HIS A 296 -1.33 -3.00 31.90
CA HIS A 296 -0.88 -2.40 33.16
C HIS A 296 -1.91 -1.41 33.71
N GLY A 297 -3.21 -1.75 33.61
CA GLY A 297 -4.32 -1.01 34.23
C GLY A 297 -5.11 -1.87 35.19
#